data_28df8af96d036be0e7e08e756b55dcac
#
_entry.id   28df8af96d036be0e7e08e756b55dcac
#
_cell.length_a   1.000
_cell.length_b   1.000
_cell.length_c   1.000
_cell.angle_alpha   90.00
_cell.angle_beta   90.00
_cell.angle_gamma   90.00
#
_symmetry.space_group_name_H-M   'P 1'
#
loop_
_entity.id
_entity.type
_entity.pdbx_description
1 polymer ?
#
loop_
_entity_poly.entity_id
_entity_poly.type
_entity_poly.pdbx_seq_one_letter_code
_entity_poly.pdbx_strand_id
1 'polypeptide(L)'
;MALDNDFSGKVALVTGGSRGLGRAMALALAQRGADLVITSRKIDSCESVALEIEAIGRRALPYGCHVGKWDEIEGLVNAAYDRYGKIDILINNAGMSPLYDKLSNVTEELFDKVVGVNLKGPFRLMSLVGERMVEGDGGSIINISSTASLNPSPEAEPYGAAKSGLNALTRSFAFALGPKVRVNAIAAGPFLTDISKAWDMEAFEKRAQSTLALGRGGQPEEIVGAALYLAGPGGSFTTGTVIRVDGGTR
;
A
#
# COMPACT_ATOMS: atom_id res chain seq x y z
N MET A 1 -20.27 19.85 6.26
CA MET A 1 -19.34 19.15 7.18
C MET A 1 -18.01 19.10 6.49
N ALA A 2 -16.99 19.81 6.98
CA ALA A 2 -15.63 19.56 6.54
C ALA A 2 -15.31 18.11 6.91
N LEU A 3 -14.79 17.32 5.96
CA LEU A 3 -14.25 16.01 6.24
C LEU A 3 -12.99 16.22 7.09
N ASP A 4 -13.17 16.23 8.40
CA ASP A 4 -12.06 16.35 9.34
C ASP A 4 -11.31 15.03 9.30
N ASN A 5 -10.22 15.02 8.55
CA ASN A 5 -9.31 13.89 8.48
C ASN A 5 -8.32 13.97 9.65
N ASP A 6 -8.83 14.15 10.87
CA ASP A 6 -8.02 14.06 12.09
C ASP A 6 -7.79 12.58 12.43
N PHE A 7 -6.52 12.20 12.49
CA PHE A 7 -6.05 10.88 12.89
C PHE A 7 -5.35 10.89 14.25
N SER A 8 -5.58 11.92 15.07
CA SER A 8 -5.04 11.99 16.44
C SER A 8 -5.42 10.75 17.24
N GLY A 9 -4.43 10.13 17.89
CA GLY A 9 -4.62 8.89 18.63
C GLY A 9 -4.79 7.62 17.77
N LYS A 10 -4.69 7.71 16.44
CA LYS A 10 -4.66 6.57 15.53
C LYS A 10 -3.24 6.09 15.29
N VAL A 11 -3.10 4.79 15.05
CA VAL A 11 -1.84 4.12 14.70
C VAL A 11 -1.97 3.53 13.30
N ALA A 12 -1.05 3.90 12.40
CA ALA A 12 -1.01 3.38 11.05
C ALA A 12 0.25 2.56 10.79
N LEU A 13 0.08 1.34 10.25
CA LEU A 13 1.17 0.51 9.74
C LEU A 13 1.22 0.64 8.22
N VAL A 14 2.38 1.08 7.68
CA VAL A 14 2.58 1.27 6.25
C VAL A 14 3.74 0.41 5.76
N THR A 15 3.44 -0.58 4.93
CA THR A 15 4.48 -1.41 4.30
C THR A 15 5.05 -0.72 3.05
N GLY A 16 6.36 -0.87 2.83
CA GLY A 16 7.06 -0.10 1.79
C GLY A 16 7.01 1.41 2.07
N GLY A 17 6.91 1.79 3.35
CA GLY A 17 6.73 3.17 3.80
C GLY A 17 7.98 4.05 3.73
N SER A 18 9.13 3.49 3.33
CA SER A 18 10.40 4.22 3.30
C SER A 18 10.62 5.10 2.07
N ARG A 19 9.75 5.02 1.04
CA ARG A 19 9.87 5.81 -0.21
C ARG A 19 8.56 5.83 -1.01
N GLY A 20 8.54 6.65 -2.06
CA GLY A 20 7.45 6.72 -3.05
C GLY A 20 6.07 6.89 -2.42
N LEU A 21 5.07 6.16 -2.92
CA LEU A 21 3.69 6.24 -2.46
C LEU A 21 3.54 5.95 -0.96
N GLY A 22 4.25 4.94 -0.46
CA GLY A 22 4.19 4.57 0.96
C GLY A 22 4.66 5.69 1.88
N ARG A 23 5.79 6.35 1.54
CA ARG A 23 6.28 7.50 2.30
C ARG A 23 5.31 8.68 2.24
N ALA A 24 4.77 9.00 1.05
CA ALA A 24 3.81 10.09 0.90
C ALA A 24 2.56 9.86 1.76
N MET A 25 2.00 8.65 1.75
CA MET A 25 0.85 8.30 2.60
C MET A 25 1.19 8.33 4.09
N ALA A 26 2.36 7.83 4.49
CA ALA A 26 2.79 7.81 5.88
C ALA A 26 2.95 9.23 6.44
N LEU A 27 3.65 10.12 5.73
CA LEU A 27 3.82 11.52 6.14
C LEU A 27 2.49 12.26 6.19
N ALA A 28 1.59 12.02 5.25
CA ALA A 28 0.28 12.65 5.22
C ALA A 28 -0.61 12.23 6.41
N LEU A 29 -0.51 10.97 6.85
CA LEU A 29 -1.18 10.49 8.08
C LEU A 29 -0.55 11.11 9.33
N ALA A 30 0.80 11.19 9.40
CA ALA A 30 1.51 11.82 10.51
C ALA A 30 1.15 13.30 10.65
N GLN A 31 1.12 14.05 9.54
CA GLN A 31 0.69 15.47 9.51
C GLN A 31 -0.73 15.69 10.03
N ARG A 32 -1.55 14.62 10.04
CA ARG A 32 -2.93 14.64 10.56
C ARG A 32 -3.09 13.94 11.90
N GLY A 33 -2.00 13.73 12.62
CA GLY A 33 -2.02 13.28 14.01
C GLY A 33 -1.83 11.78 14.24
N ALA A 34 -1.66 10.94 13.22
CA ALA A 34 -1.40 9.52 13.42
C ALA A 34 0.02 9.24 13.91
N ASP A 35 0.19 8.23 14.73
CA ASP A 35 1.46 7.58 15.00
C ASP A 35 1.71 6.47 13.97
N LEU A 36 2.96 6.21 13.63
CA LEU A 36 3.30 5.36 12.48
C LEU A 36 4.17 4.15 12.83
N VAL A 37 3.90 3.04 12.15
CA VAL A 37 4.85 1.93 11.98
C VAL A 37 5.28 1.93 10.52
N ILE A 38 6.57 2.17 10.29
CA ILE A 38 7.14 2.25 8.94
C ILE A 38 7.98 1.01 8.70
N THR A 39 7.61 0.22 7.71
CA THR A 39 8.37 -0.98 7.39
C THR A 39 8.81 -1.06 5.94
N SER A 40 10.02 -1.51 5.76
CA SER A 40 10.64 -1.92 4.48
C SER A 40 11.76 -2.91 4.74
N ARG A 41 12.39 -3.44 3.67
CA ARG A 41 13.50 -4.40 3.79
C ARG A 41 14.75 -3.83 4.48
N LYS A 42 14.98 -2.52 4.35
CA LYS A 42 16.16 -1.83 4.90
C LYS A 42 15.73 -0.98 6.06
N ILE A 43 16.20 -1.32 7.25
CA ILE A 43 15.85 -0.60 8.49
C ILE A 43 16.30 0.86 8.42
N ASP A 44 17.51 1.14 7.96
CA ASP A 44 18.07 2.51 7.86
C ASP A 44 17.14 3.45 7.06
N SER A 45 16.51 2.92 6.00
CA SER A 45 15.54 3.68 5.20
C SER A 45 14.23 3.94 5.94
N CYS A 46 13.84 3.07 6.87
CA CYS A 46 12.68 3.26 7.74
C CYS A 46 12.98 4.29 8.82
N GLU A 47 14.18 4.24 9.40
CA GLU A 47 14.67 5.17 10.41
C GLU A 47 14.71 6.61 9.87
N SER A 48 15.15 6.80 8.63
CA SER A 48 15.15 8.11 7.99
C SER A 48 13.74 8.71 7.92
N VAL A 49 12.72 7.93 7.56
CA VAL A 49 11.33 8.41 7.52
C VAL A 49 10.75 8.55 8.94
N ALA A 50 11.17 7.72 9.88
CA ALA A 50 10.78 7.85 11.28
C ALA A 50 11.23 9.20 11.86
N LEU A 51 12.45 9.64 11.58
CA LEU A 51 12.94 10.97 11.98
C LEU A 51 12.11 12.12 11.38
N GLU A 52 11.66 11.99 10.12
CA GLU A 52 10.77 12.98 9.51
C GLU A 52 9.41 13.03 10.23
N ILE A 53 8.87 11.88 10.62
CA ILE A 53 7.61 11.78 11.36
C ILE A 53 7.76 12.36 12.78
N GLU A 54 8.88 12.09 13.44
CA GLU A 54 9.19 12.65 14.75
C GLU A 54 9.36 14.17 14.71
N ALA A 55 9.93 14.71 13.64
CA ALA A 55 10.02 16.17 13.42
C ALA A 55 8.64 16.83 13.24
N ILE A 56 7.62 16.10 12.83
CA ILE A 56 6.22 16.56 12.80
C ILE A 56 5.56 16.47 14.20
N GLY A 57 6.25 15.91 15.19
CA GLY A 57 5.72 15.73 16.55
C GLY A 57 4.91 14.44 16.74
N ARG A 58 5.06 13.45 15.85
CA ARG A 58 4.40 12.14 15.98
C ARG A 58 5.41 11.06 16.32
N ARG A 59 4.90 9.95 16.92
CA ARG A 59 5.75 8.80 17.22
C ARG A 59 5.87 7.92 16.00
N ALA A 60 7.06 7.38 15.76
CA ALA A 60 7.30 6.40 14.70
C ALA A 60 8.01 5.17 15.24
N LEU A 61 7.68 4.00 14.70
CA LEU A 61 8.38 2.74 14.89
C LEU A 61 8.94 2.30 13.53
N PRO A 62 10.24 2.51 13.26
CA PRO A 62 10.88 1.89 12.11
C PRO A 62 11.08 0.39 12.34
N TYR A 63 10.79 -0.44 11.35
CA TYR A 63 10.96 -1.89 11.45
C TYR A 63 11.42 -2.50 10.11
N GLY A 64 12.52 -3.25 10.15
CA GLY A 64 13.04 -3.99 9.00
C GLY A 64 12.26 -5.28 8.79
N CYS A 65 11.51 -5.42 7.67
CA CYS A 65 10.75 -6.62 7.34
C CYS A 65 10.64 -6.80 5.83
N HIS A 66 10.88 -8.02 5.36
CA HIS A 66 10.59 -8.43 4.00
C HIS A 66 9.21 -9.07 3.91
N VAL A 67 8.18 -8.32 3.52
CA VAL A 67 6.77 -8.79 3.52
C VAL A 67 6.51 -10.03 2.65
N GLY A 68 7.42 -10.41 1.77
CA GLY A 68 7.35 -11.68 1.05
C GLY A 68 7.78 -12.90 1.88
N LYS A 69 8.36 -12.70 3.06
CA LYS A 69 8.77 -13.74 3.99
C LYS A 69 7.75 -13.88 5.12
N TRP A 70 7.03 -14.98 5.09
CA TRP A 70 5.88 -15.25 5.96
C TRP A 70 6.20 -15.08 7.44
N ASP A 71 7.36 -15.61 7.87
CA ASP A 71 7.75 -15.66 9.28
C ASP A 71 8.22 -14.30 9.82
N GLU A 72 8.71 -13.39 8.94
CA GLU A 72 9.11 -12.04 9.36
C GLU A 72 7.91 -11.14 9.70
N ILE A 73 6.72 -11.44 9.15
CA ILE A 73 5.52 -10.60 9.29
C ILE A 73 4.97 -10.62 10.72
N GLU A 74 5.00 -11.76 11.37
CA GLU A 74 4.48 -11.89 12.73
C GLU A 74 5.29 -11.04 13.73
N GLY A 75 6.62 -11.01 13.58
CA GLY A 75 7.50 -10.15 14.38
C GLY A 75 7.17 -8.66 14.20
N LEU A 76 6.91 -8.22 12.97
CA LEU A 76 6.48 -6.85 12.68
C LEU A 76 5.16 -6.50 13.37
N VAL A 77 4.16 -7.37 13.26
CA VAL A 77 2.83 -7.14 13.86
C VAL A 77 2.94 -7.11 15.38
N ASN A 78 3.68 -8.04 15.99
CA ASN A 78 3.88 -8.07 17.44
C ASN A 78 4.60 -6.81 17.93
N ALA A 79 5.68 -6.39 17.28
CA ALA A 79 6.40 -5.16 17.64
C ALA A 79 5.50 -3.91 17.56
N ALA A 80 4.59 -3.84 16.58
CA ALA A 80 3.62 -2.74 16.46
C ALA A 80 2.63 -2.73 17.63
N TYR A 81 2.07 -3.88 18.00
CA TYR A 81 1.15 -4.00 19.13
C TYR A 81 1.85 -3.80 20.48
N ASP A 82 3.05 -4.31 20.68
CA ASP A 82 3.86 -4.08 21.89
C ASP A 82 4.14 -2.58 22.09
N ARG A 83 4.38 -1.85 21.01
CA ARG A 83 4.71 -0.42 21.06
C ARG A 83 3.51 0.48 21.27
N TYR A 84 2.35 0.15 20.63
CA TYR A 84 1.19 1.06 20.55
C TYR A 84 -0.10 0.46 21.10
N GLY A 85 -0.14 -0.84 21.38
CA GLY A 85 -1.35 -1.55 21.84
C GLY A 85 -2.39 -1.80 20.75
N LYS A 86 -2.25 -1.18 19.58
CA LYS A 86 -3.23 -1.28 18.48
C LYS A 86 -2.64 -0.92 17.13
N ILE A 87 -3.36 -1.27 16.09
CA ILE A 87 -3.23 -0.73 14.72
C ILE A 87 -4.64 -0.36 14.27
N ASP A 88 -4.90 0.90 13.96
CA ASP A 88 -6.19 1.40 13.43
C ASP A 88 -6.23 1.40 11.90
N ILE A 89 -5.06 1.54 11.26
CA ILE A 89 -4.93 1.64 9.80
C ILE A 89 -3.79 0.73 9.34
N LEU A 90 -4.06 -0.16 8.38
CA LEU A 90 -3.06 -0.95 7.69
C LEU A 90 -3.00 -0.54 6.22
N ILE A 91 -1.83 -0.13 5.72
CA ILE A 91 -1.59 0.13 4.30
C ILE A 91 -0.61 -0.91 3.75
N ASN A 92 -1.11 -1.87 3.00
CA ASN A 92 -0.33 -2.83 2.23
C ASN A 92 0.15 -2.18 0.94
N ASN A 93 1.28 -1.45 1.00
CA ASN A 93 1.83 -0.73 -0.14
C ASN A 93 3.08 -1.39 -0.71
N ALA A 94 3.82 -2.17 0.07
CA ALA A 94 5.01 -2.86 -0.46
C ALA A 94 4.67 -3.67 -1.72
N GLY A 95 5.45 -3.49 -2.77
CA GLY A 95 5.24 -4.16 -4.04
C GLY A 95 6.51 -4.22 -4.88
N MET A 96 6.51 -5.11 -5.87
CA MET A 96 7.56 -5.22 -6.88
C MET A 96 6.98 -5.69 -8.21
N SER A 97 7.50 -5.13 -9.30
CA SER A 97 7.20 -5.52 -10.69
C SER A 97 8.50 -5.56 -11.46
N PRO A 98 9.26 -6.66 -11.38
CA PRO A 98 10.51 -6.81 -12.11
C PRO A 98 10.22 -6.93 -13.61
N LEU A 99 11.12 -6.38 -14.42
CA LEU A 99 11.09 -6.52 -15.88
C LEU A 99 11.72 -7.85 -16.28
N TYR A 100 11.27 -8.41 -17.37
CA TYR A 100 11.85 -9.58 -18.05
C TYR A 100 11.68 -9.41 -19.57
N ASP A 101 12.57 -9.99 -20.33
CA ASP A 101 12.63 -9.85 -21.80
C ASP A 101 11.69 -10.80 -22.54
N LYS A 102 11.43 -11.99 -21.97
CA LYS A 102 10.56 -13.03 -22.54
C LYS A 102 9.80 -13.77 -21.46
N LEU A 103 8.57 -14.17 -21.75
CA LEU A 103 7.74 -14.97 -20.84
C LEU A 103 8.43 -16.25 -20.37
N SER A 104 9.12 -16.95 -21.28
CA SER A 104 9.85 -18.19 -20.95
C SER A 104 11.05 -17.98 -20.03
N ASN A 105 11.50 -16.74 -19.82
CA ASN A 105 12.60 -16.39 -18.91
C ASN A 105 12.11 -16.01 -17.51
N VAL A 106 10.80 -16.02 -17.28
CA VAL A 106 10.23 -15.90 -15.93
C VAL A 106 10.52 -17.19 -15.18
N THR A 107 11.48 -17.14 -14.26
CA THR A 107 11.82 -18.28 -13.42
C THR A 107 10.79 -18.47 -12.31
N GLU A 108 10.71 -19.70 -11.77
CA GLU A 108 9.89 -19.99 -10.58
C GLU A 108 10.25 -19.05 -9.41
N GLU A 109 11.54 -18.82 -9.16
CA GLU A 109 12.02 -17.92 -8.12
C GLU A 109 11.50 -16.49 -8.33
N LEU A 110 11.51 -15.99 -9.58
CA LEU A 110 10.98 -14.65 -9.90
C LEU A 110 9.48 -14.60 -9.68
N PHE A 111 8.74 -15.60 -10.14
CA PHE A 111 7.30 -15.73 -9.94
C PHE A 111 6.95 -15.75 -8.47
N ASP A 112 7.60 -16.58 -7.68
CA ASP A 112 7.37 -16.74 -6.25
C ASP A 112 7.68 -15.44 -5.47
N LYS A 113 8.75 -14.73 -5.82
CA LYS A 113 9.06 -13.42 -5.25
C LYS A 113 7.96 -12.40 -5.52
N VAL A 114 7.45 -12.36 -6.76
CA VAL A 114 6.38 -11.42 -7.13
C VAL A 114 5.10 -11.74 -6.38
N VAL A 115 4.66 -12.99 -6.37
CA VAL A 115 3.48 -13.45 -5.65
C VAL A 115 3.67 -13.28 -4.14
N GLY A 116 4.86 -13.60 -3.63
CA GLY A 116 5.22 -13.45 -2.22
C GLY A 116 4.99 -12.04 -1.70
N VAL A 117 5.52 -11.03 -2.42
CA VAL A 117 5.45 -9.63 -2.00
C VAL A 117 4.08 -9.01 -2.28
N ASN A 118 3.48 -9.28 -3.45
CA ASN A 118 2.29 -8.55 -3.90
C ASN A 118 0.96 -9.19 -3.48
N LEU A 119 0.97 -10.46 -3.07
CA LEU A 119 -0.26 -11.20 -2.71
C LEU A 119 -0.14 -11.88 -1.34
N LYS A 120 0.83 -12.77 -1.17
CA LYS A 120 0.99 -13.60 0.04
C LYS A 120 1.27 -12.75 1.29
N GLY A 121 2.14 -11.77 1.20
CA GLY A 121 2.45 -10.85 2.29
C GLY A 121 1.25 -10.00 2.73
N PRO A 122 0.56 -9.30 1.83
CA PRO A 122 -0.69 -8.61 2.14
C PRO A 122 -1.75 -9.52 2.76
N PHE A 123 -1.93 -10.76 2.26
CA PHE A 123 -2.82 -11.74 2.87
C PHE A 123 -2.46 -11.99 4.34
N ARG A 124 -1.18 -12.27 4.64
CA ARG A 124 -0.72 -12.55 6.02
C ARG A 124 -0.92 -11.35 6.94
N LEU A 125 -0.60 -10.14 6.44
CA LEU A 125 -0.82 -8.90 7.20
C LEU A 125 -2.30 -8.64 7.48
N MET A 126 -3.16 -8.81 6.48
CA MET A 126 -4.61 -8.66 6.64
C MET A 126 -5.16 -9.67 7.65
N SER A 127 -4.67 -10.91 7.65
CA SER A 127 -5.10 -11.94 8.62
C SER A 127 -4.71 -11.54 10.03
N LEU A 128 -3.42 -11.29 10.29
CA LEU A 128 -2.92 -11.02 11.65
C LEU A 128 -3.42 -9.70 12.23
N VAL A 129 -3.43 -8.64 11.42
CA VAL A 129 -3.85 -7.31 11.85
C VAL A 129 -5.37 -7.23 11.88
N GLY A 130 -6.06 -7.78 10.88
CA GLY A 130 -7.51 -7.73 10.75
C GLY A 130 -8.23 -8.45 11.89
N GLU A 131 -7.77 -9.63 12.30
CA GLU A 131 -8.33 -10.35 13.45
C GLU A 131 -8.17 -9.53 14.75
N ARG A 132 -6.99 -8.96 15.00
CA ARG A 132 -6.77 -8.09 16.17
C ARG A 132 -7.58 -6.79 16.11
N MET A 133 -7.80 -6.21 14.91
CA MET A 133 -8.72 -5.08 14.74
C MET A 133 -10.16 -5.46 15.09
N VAL A 134 -10.64 -6.66 14.69
CA VAL A 134 -12.00 -7.16 15.02
C VAL A 134 -12.14 -7.34 16.52
N GLU A 135 -11.14 -7.85 17.22
CA GLU A 135 -11.14 -7.99 18.68
C GLU A 135 -11.15 -6.62 19.39
N GLY A 136 -10.53 -5.60 18.80
CA GLY A 136 -10.47 -4.24 19.32
C GLY A 136 -11.59 -3.32 18.78
N ASP A 137 -11.24 -2.06 18.53
CA ASP A 137 -12.14 -0.98 18.11
C ASP A 137 -12.40 -0.93 16.59
N GLY A 138 -11.97 -1.95 15.86
CA GLY A 138 -12.06 -1.99 14.41
C GLY A 138 -10.94 -1.25 13.71
N GLY A 139 -11.12 -0.96 12.41
CA GLY A 139 -10.07 -0.28 11.65
C GLY A 139 -10.33 -0.19 10.15
N SER A 140 -9.31 0.26 9.43
CA SER A 140 -9.32 0.32 7.96
C SER A 140 -8.05 -0.31 7.37
N ILE A 141 -8.25 -1.20 6.41
CA ILE A 141 -7.18 -1.84 5.64
C ILE A 141 -7.22 -1.33 4.20
N ILE A 142 -6.09 -0.86 3.69
CA ILE A 142 -5.95 -0.32 2.35
C ILE A 142 -4.87 -1.10 1.62
N ASN A 143 -5.24 -1.75 0.52
CA ASN A 143 -4.33 -2.47 -0.34
C ASN A 143 -3.94 -1.63 -1.54
N ILE A 144 -2.66 -1.36 -1.76
CA ILE A 144 -2.21 -0.70 -2.98
C ILE A 144 -2.09 -1.74 -4.09
N SER A 145 -3.11 -1.72 -4.93
CA SER A 145 -3.22 -2.52 -6.14
C SER A 145 -2.63 -1.76 -7.34
N SER A 146 -2.98 -2.15 -8.54
CA SER A 146 -2.48 -1.54 -9.77
C SER A 146 -3.54 -1.55 -10.86
N THR A 147 -3.44 -0.64 -11.82
CA THR A 147 -4.20 -0.73 -13.08
C THR A 147 -3.93 -2.02 -13.84
N ALA A 148 -2.76 -2.64 -13.68
CA ALA A 148 -2.44 -3.97 -14.22
C ALA A 148 -3.34 -5.09 -13.67
N SER A 149 -4.03 -4.88 -12.55
CA SER A 149 -5.03 -5.82 -12.03
C SER A 149 -6.38 -5.73 -12.72
N LEU A 150 -6.65 -4.62 -13.41
CA LEU A 150 -7.90 -4.33 -14.10
C LEU A 150 -7.75 -4.46 -15.62
N ASN A 151 -6.63 -3.98 -16.13
CA ASN A 151 -6.24 -4.03 -17.54
C ASN A 151 -4.88 -4.76 -17.63
N PRO A 152 -4.88 -6.10 -17.75
CA PRO A 152 -3.64 -6.87 -17.89
C PRO A 152 -2.83 -6.39 -19.10
N SER A 153 -1.52 -6.23 -18.90
CA SER A 153 -0.60 -5.86 -19.97
C SER A 153 0.50 -6.90 -20.11
N PRO A 154 1.05 -7.09 -21.33
CA PRO A 154 2.28 -7.87 -21.51
C PRO A 154 3.41 -7.37 -20.60
N GLU A 155 4.39 -8.22 -20.35
CA GLU A 155 5.61 -7.94 -19.56
C GLU A 155 5.36 -7.70 -18.06
N ALA A 156 4.14 -7.96 -17.56
CA ALA A 156 3.78 -7.82 -16.15
C ALA A 156 2.86 -8.96 -15.65
N GLU A 157 2.86 -10.12 -16.30
CA GLU A 157 1.90 -11.19 -16.07
C GLU A 157 1.88 -11.67 -14.60
N PRO A 158 3.01 -12.03 -13.95
CA PRO A 158 2.98 -12.42 -12.54
C PRO A 158 2.51 -11.31 -11.61
N TYR A 159 2.89 -10.06 -11.93
CA TYR A 159 2.49 -8.89 -11.16
C TYR A 159 1.00 -8.59 -11.31
N GLY A 160 0.48 -8.57 -12.55
CA GLY A 160 -0.93 -8.38 -12.84
C GLY A 160 -1.80 -9.44 -12.18
N ALA A 161 -1.40 -10.72 -12.26
CA ALA A 161 -2.08 -11.83 -11.61
C ALA A 161 -2.10 -11.66 -10.08
N ALA A 162 -0.97 -11.31 -9.45
CA ALA A 162 -0.87 -11.10 -8.02
C ALA A 162 -1.76 -9.91 -7.57
N LYS A 163 -1.78 -8.79 -8.32
CA LYS A 163 -2.62 -7.63 -8.01
C LYS A 163 -4.12 -7.90 -8.25
N SER A 164 -4.47 -8.71 -9.24
CA SER A 164 -5.85 -9.19 -9.43
C SER A 164 -6.29 -10.09 -8.27
N GLY A 165 -5.42 -11.00 -7.81
CA GLY A 165 -5.64 -11.78 -6.60
C GLY A 165 -5.81 -10.89 -5.35
N LEU A 166 -5.04 -9.81 -5.23
CA LEU A 166 -5.16 -8.85 -4.13
C LEU A 166 -6.52 -8.13 -4.14
N ASN A 167 -7.07 -7.81 -5.32
CA ASN A 167 -8.42 -7.25 -5.43
C ASN A 167 -9.49 -8.27 -4.99
N ALA A 168 -9.33 -9.53 -5.33
CA ALA A 168 -10.22 -10.60 -4.87
C ALA A 168 -10.14 -10.76 -3.35
N LEU A 169 -8.95 -10.79 -2.76
CA LEU A 169 -8.74 -10.82 -1.32
C LEU A 169 -9.34 -9.60 -0.62
N THR A 170 -9.21 -8.40 -1.20
CA THR A 170 -9.81 -7.17 -0.66
C THR A 170 -11.32 -7.35 -0.43
N ARG A 171 -12.02 -7.90 -1.42
CA ARG A 171 -13.46 -8.16 -1.30
C ARG A 171 -13.76 -9.25 -0.27
N SER A 172 -13.02 -10.35 -0.29
CA SER A 172 -13.22 -11.45 0.65
C SER A 172 -13.01 -11.00 2.10
N PHE A 173 -11.91 -10.28 2.38
CA PHE A 173 -11.62 -9.78 3.72
C PHE A 173 -12.61 -8.69 4.19
N ALA A 174 -13.17 -7.90 3.29
CA ALA A 174 -14.23 -6.94 3.64
C ALA A 174 -15.44 -7.62 4.25
N PHE A 175 -15.84 -8.80 3.75
CA PHE A 175 -16.91 -9.60 4.33
C PHE A 175 -16.46 -10.35 5.59
N ALA A 176 -15.26 -10.90 5.60
CA ALA A 176 -14.76 -11.70 6.72
C ALA A 176 -14.51 -10.86 7.98
N LEU A 177 -14.09 -9.60 7.85
CA LEU A 177 -13.73 -8.72 8.97
C LEU A 177 -14.82 -7.67 9.28
N GLY A 178 -15.85 -7.57 8.45
CA GLY A 178 -17.01 -6.71 8.74
C GLY A 178 -17.80 -7.21 9.95
N PRO A 179 -18.55 -6.31 10.61
CA PRO A 179 -18.73 -4.89 10.31
C PRO A 179 -17.66 -3.96 10.91
N LYS A 180 -16.72 -4.46 11.71
CA LYS A 180 -15.77 -3.62 12.45
C LYS A 180 -14.62 -3.10 11.59
N VAL A 181 -14.19 -3.86 10.57
CA VAL A 181 -13.04 -3.51 9.74
C VAL A 181 -13.48 -3.31 8.30
N ARG A 182 -13.08 -2.18 7.73
CA ARG A 182 -13.25 -1.91 6.30
C ARG A 182 -11.98 -2.32 5.54
N VAL A 183 -12.15 -2.99 4.40
CA VAL A 183 -11.02 -3.41 3.56
C VAL A 183 -11.26 -2.93 2.14
N ASN A 184 -10.36 -2.10 1.62
CA ASN A 184 -10.46 -1.51 0.29
C ASN A 184 -9.12 -1.58 -0.44
N ALA A 185 -9.14 -1.34 -1.74
CA ALA A 185 -7.94 -1.23 -2.55
C ALA A 185 -7.90 0.09 -3.34
N ILE A 186 -6.69 0.54 -3.65
CA ILE A 186 -6.43 1.61 -4.61
C ILE A 186 -5.69 0.99 -5.79
N ALA A 187 -6.32 0.97 -6.96
CA ALA A 187 -5.66 0.61 -8.22
C ALA A 187 -4.86 1.83 -8.70
N ALA A 188 -3.58 1.83 -8.37
CA ALA A 188 -2.65 2.89 -8.72
C ALA A 188 -2.25 2.78 -10.20
N GLY A 189 -2.22 3.92 -10.89
CA GLY A 189 -1.66 4.06 -12.22
C GLY A 189 -0.15 4.28 -12.21
N PRO A 190 0.40 4.82 -13.31
CA PRO A 190 1.83 5.10 -13.40
C PRO A 190 2.19 6.36 -12.59
N PHE A 191 2.64 6.15 -11.36
CA PHE A 191 3.17 7.20 -10.51
C PHE A 191 4.68 7.36 -10.67
N LEU A 192 5.16 8.61 -10.70
CA LEU A 192 6.57 8.96 -10.78
C LEU A 192 7.24 8.79 -9.41
N THR A 193 7.82 7.63 -9.20
CA THR A 193 8.50 7.24 -7.95
C THR A 193 9.96 6.85 -8.25
N ASP A 194 10.70 6.37 -7.26
CA ASP A 194 12.04 5.84 -7.50
C ASP A 194 12.08 4.67 -8.50
N ILE A 195 10.98 3.94 -8.66
CA ILE A 195 10.87 2.86 -9.65
C ILE A 195 10.86 3.44 -11.07
N SER A 196 10.26 4.60 -11.27
CA SER A 196 10.19 5.24 -12.59
C SER A 196 11.52 5.81 -13.07
N LYS A 197 12.53 5.94 -12.19
CA LYS A 197 13.89 6.35 -12.58
C LYS A 197 14.57 5.38 -13.56
N ALA A 198 14.09 4.12 -13.61
CA ALA A 198 14.55 3.12 -14.56
C ALA A 198 13.79 3.15 -15.90
N TRP A 199 12.79 4.03 -16.05
CA TRP A 199 12.02 4.14 -17.29
C TRP A 199 12.71 5.06 -18.29
N ASP A 200 12.50 4.78 -19.57
CA ASP A 200 12.72 5.78 -20.63
C ASP A 200 11.63 6.85 -20.48
N MET A 201 12.00 7.98 -19.87
CA MET A 201 11.04 9.04 -19.54
C MET A 201 10.47 9.72 -20.78
N GLU A 202 11.23 9.88 -21.85
CA GLU A 202 10.74 10.46 -23.10
C GLU A 202 9.68 9.56 -23.75
N ALA A 203 9.96 8.27 -23.84
CA ALA A 203 9.01 7.27 -24.32
C ALA A 203 7.78 7.19 -23.43
N PHE A 204 7.95 7.26 -22.09
CA PHE A 204 6.86 7.28 -21.14
C PHE A 204 5.95 8.50 -21.33
N GLU A 205 6.50 9.72 -21.40
CA GLU A 205 5.74 10.95 -21.54
C GLU A 205 4.94 10.98 -22.86
N LYS A 206 5.55 10.56 -23.95
CA LYS A 206 4.87 10.42 -25.25
C LYS A 206 3.70 9.43 -25.18
N ARG A 207 3.91 8.29 -24.52
CA ARG A 207 2.85 7.29 -24.31
C ARG A 207 1.75 7.83 -23.40
N ALA A 208 2.12 8.50 -22.30
CA ALA A 208 1.17 9.06 -21.34
C ALA A 208 0.19 10.04 -21.99
N GLN A 209 0.66 10.90 -22.90
CA GLN A 209 -0.18 11.83 -23.65
C GLN A 209 -1.27 11.14 -24.48
N SER A 210 -1.05 9.91 -24.91
CA SER A 210 -2.02 9.16 -25.74
C SER A 210 -2.86 8.14 -24.97
N THR A 211 -2.35 7.64 -23.82
CA THR A 211 -2.99 6.54 -23.08
C THR A 211 -3.61 6.95 -21.74
N LEU A 212 -3.23 8.12 -21.21
CA LEU A 212 -3.78 8.66 -19.97
C LEU A 212 -4.64 9.90 -20.28
N ALA A 213 -5.82 9.98 -19.69
CA ALA A 213 -6.70 11.14 -19.89
C ALA A 213 -6.06 12.44 -19.38
N LEU A 214 -5.27 12.36 -18.28
CA LEU A 214 -4.51 13.51 -17.75
C LEU A 214 -3.18 13.75 -18.47
N GLY A 215 -2.78 12.91 -19.42
CA GLY A 215 -1.62 13.08 -20.29
C GLY A 215 -0.26 13.01 -19.57
N ARG A 216 -0.18 12.58 -18.31
CA ARG A 216 1.04 12.56 -17.52
C ARG A 216 1.03 11.46 -16.45
N GLY A 217 2.21 11.12 -15.94
CA GLY A 217 2.30 10.32 -14.73
C GLY A 217 1.84 11.09 -13.48
N GLY A 218 1.37 10.37 -12.48
CA GLY A 218 0.99 10.92 -11.19
C GLY A 218 2.20 11.20 -10.30
N GLN A 219 2.14 12.25 -9.47
CA GLN A 219 3.10 12.46 -8.39
C GLN A 219 2.71 11.64 -7.17
N PRO A 220 3.67 11.17 -6.34
CA PRO A 220 3.37 10.33 -5.16
C PRO A 220 2.31 10.93 -4.23
N GLU A 221 2.25 12.25 -4.11
CA GLU A 221 1.32 12.97 -3.24
C GLU A 221 -0.12 12.89 -3.74
N GLU A 222 -0.34 12.60 -5.03
CA GLU A 222 -1.69 12.56 -5.62
C GLU A 222 -2.48 11.29 -5.23
N ILE A 223 -1.83 10.27 -4.65
CA ILE A 223 -2.52 9.10 -4.07
C ILE A 223 -3.09 9.38 -2.68
N VAL A 224 -2.54 10.39 -1.99
CA VAL A 224 -2.82 10.67 -0.57
C VAL A 224 -4.30 10.92 -0.32
N GLY A 225 -4.97 11.67 -1.18
CA GLY A 225 -6.39 11.97 -1.02
C GLY A 225 -7.26 10.71 -0.94
N ALA A 226 -7.02 9.73 -1.80
CA ALA A 226 -7.74 8.46 -1.78
C ALA A 226 -7.40 7.61 -0.54
N ALA A 227 -6.13 7.60 -0.13
CA ALA A 227 -5.70 6.88 1.08
C ALA A 227 -6.34 7.47 2.34
N LEU A 228 -6.37 8.80 2.49
CA LEU A 228 -7.00 9.47 3.63
C LEU A 228 -8.52 9.27 3.65
N TYR A 229 -9.18 9.32 2.49
CA TYR A 229 -10.60 9.01 2.37
C TYR A 229 -10.91 7.60 2.87
N LEU A 230 -10.17 6.60 2.40
CA LEU A 230 -10.39 5.21 2.80
C LEU A 230 -10.00 4.95 4.26
N ALA A 231 -8.97 5.60 4.78
CA ALA A 231 -8.54 5.47 6.17
C ALA A 231 -9.50 6.13 7.15
N GLY A 232 -10.05 7.29 6.79
CA GLY A 232 -10.81 8.16 7.65
C GLY A 232 -12.33 7.95 7.64
N PRO A 233 -13.06 8.84 8.35
CA PRO A 233 -14.52 8.78 8.48
C PRO A 233 -15.25 9.04 7.15
N GLY A 234 -14.64 9.75 6.19
CA GLY A 234 -15.20 9.93 4.86
C GLY A 234 -15.47 8.64 4.12
N GLY A 235 -14.69 7.59 4.38
CA GLY A 235 -14.85 6.26 3.82
C GLY A 235 -15.68 5.30 4.67
N SER A 236 -16.41 5.77 5.69
CA SER A 236 -17.11 4.91 6.67
C SER A 236 -18.15 3.94 6.06
N PHE A 237 -18.71 4.28 4.90
CA PHE A 237 -19.63 3.40 4.16
C PHE A 237 -18.97 2.77 2.90
N THR A 238 -17.64 2.73 2.87
CA THR A 238 -16.86 2.19 1.75
C THR A 238 -16.05 0.99 2.21
N THR A 239 -16.39 -0.20 1.71
CA THR A 239 -15.68 -1.46 1.95
C THR A 239 -15.82 -2.40 0.77
N GLY A 240 -14.83 -3.27 0.53
CA GLY A 240 -14.79 -4.23 -0.57
C GLY A 240 -14.60 -3.61 -1.95
N THR A 241 -14.23 -2.33 -2.05
CA THR A 241 -14.09 -1.62 -3.33
C THR A 241 -12.63 -1.51 -3.79
N VAL A 242 -12.48 -1.27 -5.09
CA VAL A 242 -11.22 -0.91 -5.73
C VAL A 242 -11.40 0.47 -6.36
N ILE A 243 -10.76 1.49 -5.79
CA ILE A 243 -10.78 2.86 -6.31
C ILE A 243 -9.62 3.04 -7.28
N ARG A 244 -9.88 3.57 -8.48
CA ARG A 244 -8.83 3.90 -9.45
C ARG A 244 -8.26 5.28 -9.16
N VAL A 245 -6.93 5.37 -9.08
CA VAL A 245 -6.16 6.63 -9.02
C VAL A 245 -5.03 6.49 -10.04
N ASP A 246 -5.34 6.81 -11.30
CA ASP A 246 -4.53 6.37 -12.44
C ASP A 246 -4.44 7.36 -13.61
N GLY A 247 -4.90 8.58 -13.43
CA GLY A 247 -4.89 9.59 -14.48
C GLY A 247 -5.83 9.28 -15.66
N GLY A 248 -6.77 8.34 -15.47
CA GLY A 248 -7.70 7.90 -16.52
C GLY A 248 -7.04 6.98 -17.54
N THR A 249 -6.37 5.92 -17.07
CA THR A 249 -5.83 4.84 -17.93
C THR A 249 -6.95 4.18 -18.73
N ARG A 250 -6.78 4.08 -20.05
CA ARG A 250 -7.70 3.41 -21.00
C ARG A 250 -7.50 1.91 -20.99
#